data_505c1f8af32d8f4b46bd7c38b1d05225
#
_entry.id   505c1f8af32d8f4b46bd7c38b1d05225
#
_cell.length_a   1.000
_cell.length_b   1.000
_cell.length_c   1.000
_cell.angle_alpha   90.00
_cell.angle_beta   90.00
_cell.angle_gamma   90.00
#
_symmetry.space_group_name_H-M   'P 1'
#
loop_
_entity.id
_entity.type
_entity.pdbx_description
1 polymer ?
#
loop_
_entity_poly.entity_id
_entity_poly.type
_entity_poly.pdbx_seq_one_letter_code
_entity_poly.pdbx_strand_id
1 'polypeptide(L)'
;MSMIQGPYRATGIIGDTRVAALPGSRLDMPMNYQIPPFASNLVYQLQYFEGLQFPQVDFNLLPMSSWLTAANLNAWLARTSDDASSIASGATLFDGARGYVLQHGAAAGAKMARVMIGGSQGAPLRTRVSFWGTSVVYSEPVPSIITDNIANFNRVSFSSSTGWTGVSNIISFDLTIDNNLMPNPELNGSLNPTEINAGIMTASLSLVLQADKEAPTNEDDISILIDADLNGVTDLTIVCANLLVQNPYLHEVQGPRPLKTYECICLAMISGTAPVVIS
;
A
#
# COMPACT_ATOMS: atom_id res chain seq x y z
N MET A 1 -26.80 -7.37 11.23
CA MET A 1 -26.26 -6.09 10.71
C MET A 1 -26.36 -6.16 9.21
N SER A 2 -27.14 -5.28 8.54
CA SER A 2 -27.36 -5.37 7.09
C SER A 2 -26.06 -4.99 6.39
N MET A 3 -25.61 -5.85 5.47
CA MET A 3 -24.48 -5.57 4.59
C MET A 3 -24.83 -4.35 3.73
N ILE A 4 -23.89 -3.41 3.61
CA ILE A 4 -23.99 -2.35 2.61
C ILE A 4 -23.45 -2.94 1.32
N GLN A 5 -24.33 -3.59 0.55
CA GLN A 5 -24.05 -3.91 -0.83
C GLN A 5 -24.54 -2.73 -1.67
N GLY A 6 -23.66 -2.12 -2.41
CA GLY A 6 -24.00 -1.03 -3.32
C GLY A 6 -23.31 -1.22 -4.67
N PRO A 7 -23.95 -0.78 -5.76
CA PRO A 7 -23.27 -0.68 -7.03
C PRO A 7 -22.23 0.45 -6.95
N TYR A 8 -20.96 0.12 -7.02
CA TYR A 8 -19.87 1.09 -7.07
C TYR A 8 -19.38 1.24 -8.51
N ARG A 9 -19.11 2.46 -8.92
CA ARG A 9 -18.48 2.70 -10.21
C ARG A 9 -17.01 2.34 -10.10
N ALA A 10 -16.51 1.50 -11.01
CA ALA A 10 -15.07 1.26 -11.12
C ALA A 10 -14.41 2.57 -11.55
N THR A 11 -13.46 3.04 -10.75
CA THR A 11 -12.70 4.26 -10.98
C THR A 11 -11.22 3.98 -11.20
N GLY A 12 -10.83 2.71 -11.22
CA GLY A 12 -9.49 2.26 -11.54
C GLY A 12 -9.43 0.78 -11.93
N ILE A 13 -8.32 0.40 -12.53
CA ILE A 13 -7.96 -0.99 -12.84
C ILE A 13 -6.50 -1.19 -12.40
N ILE A 14 -6.22 -2.29 -11.71
CA ILE A 14 -4.87 -2.68 -11.33
C ILE A 14 -4.64 -4.09 -11.90
N GLY A 15 -3.77 -4.19 -12.90
CA GLY A 15 -3.70 -5.38 -13.73
C GLY A 15 -5.04 -5.60 -14.43
N ASP A 16 -5.66 -6.74 -14.20
CA ASP A 16 -6.99 -7.06 -14.72
C ASP A 16 -8.12 -6.84 -13.71
N THR A 17 -7.77 -6.36 -12.51
CA THR A 17 -8.72 -6.20 -11.40
C THR A 17 -9.31 -4.80 -11.36
N ARG A 18 -10.63 -4.71 -11.41
CA ARG A 18 -11.36 -3.45 -11.26
C ARG A 18 -11.46 -3.04 -9.80
N VAL A 19 -11.20 -1.75 -9.54
CA VAL A 19 -11.20 -1.21 -8.19
C VAL A 19 -12.03 0.06 -8.10
N ALA A 20 -12.62 0.30 -6.94
CA ALA A 20 -13.28 1.56 -6.61
C ALA A 20 -12.30 2.45 -5.85
N ALA A 21 -11.77 3.46 -6.53
CA ALA A 21 -10.90 4.45 -5.92
C ALA A 21 -11.74 5.54 -5.24
N LEU A 22 -11.35 5.88 -4.02
CA LEU A 22 -11.97 6.92 -3.21
C LEU A 22 -11.36 8.29 -3.50
N PRO A 23 -12.01 9.39 -3.07
CA PRO A 23 -11.44 10.72 -3.12
C PRO A 23 -10.04 10.77 -2.49
N GLY A 24 -9.12 11.50 -3.12
CA GLY A 24 -7.71 11.54 -2.76
C GLY A 24 -6.83 10.55 -3.52
N SER A 25 -7.41 9.68 -4.36
CA SER A 25 -6.65 8.96 -5.37
C SER A 25 -6.14 9.94 -6.42
N ARG A 26 -4.89 9.79 -6.82
CA ARG A 26 -4.24 10.76 -7.73
C ARG A 26 -3.22 10.09 -8.64
N LEU A 27 -3.08 10.66 -9.82
CA LEU A 27 -1.91 10.50 -10.67
C LEU A 27 -1.00 11.71 -10.45
N ASP A 28 0.23 11.48 -10.10
CA ASP A 28 1.25 12.51 -9.94
C ASP A 28 2.39 12.28 -10.94
N MET A 29 2.85 13.34 -11.55
CA MET A 29 4.04 13.36 -12.42
C MET A 29 4.99 14.40 -11.87
N PRO A 30 5.75 14.09 -10.81
CA PRO A 30 6.64 15.05 -10.19
C PRO A 30 7.69 15.53 -11.20
N MET A 31 7.65 16.81 -11.52
CA MET A 31 8.67 17.50 -12.30
C MET A 31 9.72 18.04 -11.33
N ASN A 32 10.87 17.37 -11.24
CA ASN A 32 11.97 17.83 -10.40
C ASN A 32 12.76 18.91 -11.13
N TYR A 33 12.34 20.17 -11.02
CA TYR A 33 13.14 21.28 -11.48
C TYR A 33 14.28 21.55 -10.51
N GLN A 34 15.50 21.50 -11.01
CA GLN A 34 16.68 21.92 -10.26
C GLN A 34 17.02 23.36 -10.64
N ILE A 35 17.01 24.23 -9.67
CA ILE A 35 17.38 25.62 -9.83
C ILE A 35 18.79 25.75 -9.26
N PRO A 36 19.83 25.78 -10.11
CA PRO A 36 21.19 25.90 -9.61
C PRO A 36 21.38 27.24 -8.90
N PRO A 37 22.07 27.26 -7.76
CA PRO A 37 22.46 28.52 -7.12
C PRO A 37 23.56 29.18 -7.95
N PHE A 38 23.18 29.96 -8.95
CA PHE A 38 24.16 30.78 -9.64
C PHE A 38 24.54 31.96 -8.76
N ALA A 39 25.81 32.13 -8.53
CA ALA A 39 26.39 33.37 -8.09
C ALA A 39 26.33 34.40 -9.26
N SER A 40 25.13 34.81 -9.66
CA SER A 40 24.95 35.84 -10.65
C SER A 40 24.52 37.13 -9.95
N ASN A 41 25.10 38.24 -10.34
CA ASN A 41 24.65 39.57 -9.91
C ASN A 41 23.29 39.97 -10.50
N LEU A 42 22.56 39.01 -11.06
CA LEU A 42 21.23 39.20 -11.64
C LEU A 42 20.15 39.01 -10.59
N VAL A 43 19.21 39.92 -10.56
CA VAL A 43 18.09 39.94 -9.62
C VAL A 43 17.09 38.83 -9.92
N TYR A 44 17.16 38.21 -11.09
CA TYR A 44 16.23 37.17 -11.54
C TYR A 44 16.97 35.89 -11.90
N GLN A 45 16.35 34.75 -11.55
CA GLN A 45 16.81 33.44 -11.92
C GLN A 45 16.41 33.18 -13.38
N LEU A 46 17.39 32.99 -14.25
CA LEU A 46 17.17 32.89 -15.69
C LEU A 46 17.13 31.48 -16.23
N GLN A 47 17.54 30.47 -15.44
CA GLN A 47 17.66 29.09 -15.89
C GLN A 47 17.21 28.14 -14.84
N TYR A 48 16.58 27.05 -15.28
CA TYR A 48 16.27 25.86 -14.48
C TYR A 48 16.71 24.63 -15.28
N PHE A 49 17.02 23.54 -14.60
CA PHE A 49 17.24 22.26 -15.22
C PHE A 49 16.04 21.36 -14.90
N GLU A 50 15.54 20.68 -15.92
CA GLU A 50 14.53 19.64 -15.73
C GLU A 50 15.22 18.42 -15.14
N GLY A 51 14.73 17.97 -13.99
CA GLY A 51 15.19 16.73 -13.35
C GLY A 51 14.38 15.52 -13.80
N LEU A 52 14.72 14.39 -13.25
CA LEU A 52 14.08 13.12 -13.54
C LEU A 52 12.57 13.20 -13.26
N GLN A 53 11.76 12.76 -14.22
CA GLN A 53 10.30 12.69 -14.13
C GLN A 53 9.85 11.24 -14.12
N PHE A 54 9.04 10.84 -13.18
CA PHE A 54 8.44 9.51 -13.19
C PHE A 54 7.01 9.57 -12.64
N PRO A 55 6.06 9.01 -13.37
CA PRO A 55 4.67 9.04 -12.97
C PRO A 55 4.40 8.06 -11.83
N GLN A 56 3.52 8.49 -10.92
CA GLN A 56 3.06 7.72 -9.76
C GLN A 56 1.55 7.76 -9.72
N VAL A 57 0.94 6.63 -9.38
CA VAL A 57 -0.50 6.56 -9.10
C VAL A 57 -0.69 6.10 -7.66
N ASP A 58 -1.34 6.94 -6.87
CA ASP A 58 -1.79 6.63 -5.53
C ASP A 58 -3.29 6.36 -5.55
N PHE A 59 -3.69 5.18 -5.12
CA PHE A 59 -5.07 4.82 -4.92
C PHE A 59 -5.42 4.78 -3.44
N ASN A 60 -6.45 5.53 -3.04
CA ASN A 60 -7.21 5.20 -1.85
C ASN A 60 -8.32 4.25 -2.29
N LEU A 61 -8.26 2.99 -1.90
CA LEU A 61 -9.20 1.99 -2.38
C LEU A 61 -10.32 1.73 -1.37
N LEU A 62 -11.52 1.55 -1.89
CA LEU A 62 -12.58 0.93 -1.12
C LEU A 62 -12.22 -0.55 -0.91
N PRO A 63 -12.12 -1.06 0.34
CA PRO A 63 -11.67 -2.44 0.61
C PRO A 63 -12.79 -3.43 0.26
N MET A 64 -12.81 -3.87 -0.99
CA MET A 64 -13.85 -4.76 -1.53
C MET A 64 -13.33 -6.20 -1.63
N SER A 65 -14.18 -7.18 -1.39
CA SER A 65 -13.82 -8.62 -1.41
C SER A 65 -13.29 -9.06 -2.79
N SER A 66 -13.73 -8.44 -3.89
CA SER A 66 -13.27 -8.78 -5.24
C SER A 66 -11.78 -8.55 -5.47
N TRP A 67 -11.17 -7.60 -4.80
CA TRP A 67 -9.75 -7.31 -5.00
C TRP A 67 -8.88 -7.54 -3.75
N LEU A 68 -9.46 -7.47 -2.54
CA LEU A 68 -8.72 -7.68 -1.28
C LEU A 68 -8.55 -9.19 -1.03
N THR A 69 -7.79 -9.83 -1.88
CA THR A 69 -7.52 -11.28 -1.87
C THR A 69 -6.03 -11.55 -1.85
N ALA A 70 -5.65 -12.72 -1.35
CA ALA A 70 -4.26 -13.16 -1.36
C ALA A 70 -3.68 -13.22 -2.79
N ALA A 71 -4.47 -13.66 -3.77
CA ALA A 71 -4.04 -13.75 -5.16
C ALA A 71 -3.64 -12.37 -5.73
N ASN A 72 -4.48 -11.35 -5.53
CA ASN A 72 -4.20 -10.01 -6.02
C ASN A 72 -3.02 -9.37 -5.30
N LEU A 73 -2.99 -9.42 -3.96
CA LEU A 73 -1.90 -8.83 -3.19
C LEU A 73 -0.55 -9.51 -3.50
N ASN A 74 -0.52 -10.83 -3.61
CA ASN A 74 0.68 -11.57 -4.00
C ASN A 74 1.12 -11.22 -5.42
N ALA A 75 0.19 -11.07 -6.38
CA ALA A 75 0.52 -10.66 -7.74
C ALA A 75 1.09 -9.23 -7.78
N TRP A 76 0.53 -8.31 -6.98
CA TRP A 76 0.97 -6.92 -6.95
C TRP A 76 2.31 -6.75 -6.21
N LEU A 77 2.55 -7.52 -5.15
CA LEU A 77 3.78 -7.51 -4.36
C LEU A 77 4.83 -8.50 -4.87
N ALA A 78 4.55 -9.19 -5.99
CA ALA A 78 5.46 -10.19 -6.55
C ALA A 78 6.86 -9.60 -6.78
N ARG A 79 7.87 -10.39 -6.48
CA ARG A 79 9.28 -10.04 -6.67
C ARG A 79 10.01 -11.16 -7.41
N THR A 80 10.95 -10.76 -8.25
CA THR A 80 12.08 -11.62 -8.62
C THR A 80 13.14 -11.56 -7.51
N SER A 81 14.24 -12.29 -7.62
CA SER A 81 15.29 -12.32 -6.57
C SER A 81 15.73 -10.93 -6.11
N ASP A 82 15.82 -9.97 -7.03
CA ASP A 82 16.45 -8.67 -6.79
C ASP A 82 15.54 -7.47 -7.11
N ASP A 83 14.33 -7.68 -7.62
CA ASP A 83 13.47 -6.58 -8.07
C ASP A 83 11.98 -6.87 -7.90
N ALA A 84 11.14 -5.83 -7.84
CA ALA A 84 9.70 -5.95 -7.88
C ALA A 84 9.24 -6.29 -9.30
N SER A 85 8.32 -7.25 -9.42
CA SER A 85 7.73 -7.62 -10.70
C SER A 85 6.81 -6.50 -11.20
N SER A 86 6.82 -6.28 -12.52
CA SER A 86 5.85 -5.39 -13.15
C SER A 86 4.48 -6.06 -13.24
N ILE A 87 3.43 -5.33 -12.87
CA ILE A 87 2.06 -5.79 -13.05
C ILE A 87 1.70 -5.65 -14.52
N ALA A 88 1.36 -6.75 -15.17
CA ALA A 88 0.84 -6.74 -16.53
C ALA A 88 -0.40 -5.85 -16.64
N SER A 89 -0.62 -5.19 -17.75
CA SER A 89 -1.70 -4.20 -17.96
C SER A 89 -1.62 -2.94 -17.09
N GLY A 90 -0.61 -2.83 -16.22
CA GLY A 90 -0.31 -1.63 -15.43
C GLY A 90 -1.36 -1.27 -14.38
N ALA A 91 -1.36 0.00 -14.00
CA ALA A 91 -2.33 0.59 -13.09
C ALA A 91 -3.03 1.76 -13.80
N THR A 92 -4.35 1.74 -13.86
CA THR A 92 -5.16 2.74 -14.56
C THR A 92 -6.03 3.49 -13.57
N LEU A 93 -5.94 4.81 -13.57
CA LEU A 93 -6.85 5.69 -12.85
C LEU A 93 -7.81 6.35 -13.86
N PHE A 94 -9.11 6.33 -13.57
CA PHE A 94 -10.13 6.98 -14.41
C PHE A 94 -10.52 8.34 -13.85
N ASP A 95 -10.44 9.34 -14.72
CA ASP A 95 -10.99 10.66 -14.48
C ASP A 95 -12.20 10.86 -15.39
N GLY A 96 -13.35 10.37 -14.93
CA GLY A 96 -14.61 10.49 -15.64
C GLY A 96 -14.59 9.99 -17.10
N ALA A 97 -14.06 10.80 -18.00
CA ALA A 97 -14.04 10.57 -19.43
C ALA A 97 -12.72 9.96 -19.97
N ARG A 98 -11.66 9.89 -19.15
CA ARG A 98 -10.35 9.42 -19.58
C ARG A 98 -9.74 8.42 -18.59
N GLY A 99 -9.00 7.46 -19.13
CA GLY A 99 -8.15 6.57 -18.35
C GLY A 99 -6.68 6.98 -18.50
N TYR A 100 -5.96 6.98 -17.39
CA TYR A 100 -4.53 7.23 -17.33
C TYR A 100 -3.85 5.95 -16.94
N VAL A 101 -3.23 5.29 -17.93
CA VAL A 101 -2.56 4.01 -17.76
C VAL A 101 -1.09 4.24 -17.45
N LEU A 102 -0.66 3.82 -16.28
CA LEU A 102 0.74 3.82 -15.92
C LEU A 102 1.47 2.70 -16.65
N GLN A 103 2.62 2.99 -17.24
CA GLN A 103 3.43 2.04 -17.98
C GLN A 103 4.85 1.97 -17.42
N HIS A 104 5.49 0.80 -17.57
CA HIS A 104 6.89 0.57 -17.27
C HIS A 104 7.60 -0.01 -18.49
N GLY A 105 8.50 0.78 -19.09
CA GLY A 105 9.15 0.43 -20.34
C GLY A 105 8.23 0.55 -21.56
N ALA A 106 8.46 -0.26 -22.57
CA ALA A 106 7.67 -0.25 -23.82
C ALA A 106 6.35 -1.03 -23.72
N ALA A 107 6.13 -1.75 -22.64
CA ALA A 107 4.92 -2.54 -22.38
C ALA A 107 4.08 -1.90 -21.29
N ALA A 108 2.77 -2.14 -21.35
CA ALA A 108 1.92 -1.79 -20.21
C ALA A 108 2.42 -2.53 -18.97
N GLY A 109 2.66 -1.80 -17.90
CA GLY A 109 3.17 -2.36 -16.65
C GLY A 109 3.34 -1.26 -15.61
N ALA A 110 3.23 -1.63 -14.34
CA ALA A 110 3.52 -0.74 -13.23
C ALA A 110 4.14 -1.57 -12.11
N LYS A 111 5.05 -0.99 -11.35
CA LYS A 111 5.60 -1.63 -10.17
C LYS A 111 4.90 -1.09 -8.92
N MET A 112 4.49 -1.99 -8.03
CA MET A 112 3.93 -1.57 -6.75
C MET A 112 5.02 -1.00 -5.87
N ALA A 113 4.85 0.25 -5.46
CA ALA A 113 5.75 0.91 -4.52
C ALA A 113 5.37 0.58 -3.07
N ARG A 114 4.09 0.75 -2.75
CA ARG A 114 3.61 0.62 -1.37
C ARG A 114 2.20 0.10 -1.29
N VAL A 115 1.94 -0.70 -0.26
CA VAL A 115 0.61 -1.10 0.19
C VAL A 115 0.45 -0.70 1.65
N MET A 116 -0.70 -0.12 1.98
CA MET A 116 -1.12 0.16 3.35
C MET A 116 -2.49 -0.44 3.58
N ILE A 117 -2.64 -1.21 4.64
CA ILE A 117 -3.91 -1.79 5.08
C ILE A 117 -4.06 -1.47 6.56
N GLY A 118 -5.13 -0.81 6.93
CA GLY A 118 -5.38 -0.46 8.32
C GLY A 118 -6.85 -0.43 8.64
N GLY A 119 -7.15 -0.40 9.93
CA GLY A 119 -8.51 -0.32 10.39
C GLY A 119 -8.60 0.01 11.86
N SER A 120 -9.76 0.48 12.26
CA SER A 120 -10.08 0.74 13.65
C SER A 120 -11.48 0.22 13.98
N GLN A 121 -11.70 -0.09 15.23
CA GLN A 121 -12.97 -0.63 15.70
C GLN A 121 -14.16 0.24 15.27
N GLY A 122 -15.15 -0.38 14.63
CA GLY A 122 -16.38 0.29 14.18
C GLY A 122 -16.27 1.01 12.83
N ALA A 123 -15.13 0.94 12.15
CA ALA A 123 -14.91 1.58 10.85
C ALA A 123 -14.63 0.55 9.73
N PRO A 124 -14.86 0.91 8.45
CA PRO A 124 -14.34 0.15 7.33
C PRO A 124 -12.81 0.06 7.38
N LEU A 125 -12.24 -0.96 6.76
CA LEU A 125 -10.80 -1.00 6.53
C LEU A 125 -10.41 0.17 5.61
N ARG A 126 -9.19 0.64 5.79
CA ARG A 126 -8.56 1.67 4.94
C ARG A 126 -7.47 0.99 4.15
N THR A 127 -7.47 1.21 2.85
CA THR A 127 -6.45 0.63 1.99
C THR A 127 -5.92 1.69 1.05
N ARG A 128 -4.61 1.76 0.96
CA ARG A 128 -3.91 2.63 0.04
C ARG A 128 -2.85 1.83 -0.70
N VAL A 129 -2.79 1.97 -2.01
CA VAL A 129 -1.78 1.34 -2.83
C VAL A 129 -1.15 2.37 -3.77
N SER A 130 0.17 2.29 -3.92
CA SER A 130 0.94 3.20 -4.77
C SER A 130 1.69 2.41 -5.82
N PHE A 131 1.64 2.90 -7.07
CA PHE A 131 2.35 2.32 -8.20
C PHE A 131 3.22 3.36 -8.87
N TRP A 132 4.38 2.92 -9.36
CA TRP A 132 5.29 3.74 -10.13
C TRP A 132 5.46 3.15 -11.53
N GLY A 133 5.62 4.05 -12.50
CA GLY A 133 5.88 3.71 -13.88
C GLY A 133 6.90 4.66 -14.51
N THR A 134 7.26 4.41 -15.75
CA THR A 134 8.19 5.24 -16.52
C THR A 134 7.47 6.20 -17.45
N SER A 135 6.19 5.93 -17.77
CA SER A 135 5.37 6.79 -18.64
C SER A 135 3.88 6.62 -18.33
N VAL A 136 3.08 7.51 -18.89
CA VAL A 136 1.60 7.46 -18.83
C VAL A 136 1.04 7.49 -20.22
N VAL A 137 0.09 6.61 -20.50
CA VAL A 137 -0.66 6.57 -21.75
C VAL A 137 -2.14 6.81 -21.45
N TYR A 138 -2.81 7.52 -22.36
CA TYR A 138 -4.25 7.75 -22.26
C TYR A 138 -5.01 6.58 -22.90
N SER A 139 -6.07 6.14 -22.24
CA SER A 139 -7.01 5.17 -22.78
C SER A 139 -8.46 5.65 -22.60
N GLU A 140 -9.35 5.12 -23.40
CA GLU A 140 -10.76 5.34 -23.19
C GLU A 140 -11.24 4.41 -22.05
N PRO A 141 -11.86 4.96 -20.99
CA PRO A 141 -12.34 4.14 -19.90
C PRO A 141 -13.59 3.37 -20.33
N VAL A 142 -13.66 2.11 -19.95
CA VAL A 142 -14.88 1.34 -19.99
C VAL A 142 -15.54 1.43 -18.60
N PRO A 143 -16.54 2.30 -18.40
CA PRO A 143 -17.23 2.38 -17.13
C PRO A 143 -17.86 1.03 -16.81
N SER A 144 -17.64 0.54 -15.63
CA SER A 144 -18.28 -0.68 -15.14
C SER A 144 -18.78 -0.47 -13.72
N ILE A 145 -19.82 -1.21 -13.38
CA ILE A 145 -20.36 -1.24 -12.02
C ILE A 145 -19.75 -2.45 -11.32
N ILE A 146 -19.26 -2.22 -10.11
CA ILE A 146 -18.80 -3.28 -9.21
C ILE A 146 -19.89 -3.43 -8.15
N THR A 147 -20.39 -4.64 -7.99
CA THR A 147 -21.30 -4.98 -6.89
C THR A 147 -20.54 -5.94 -5.98
N ASP A 148 -20.22 -5.49 -4.76
CA ASP A 148 -19.33 -6.25 -3.90
C ASP A 148 -19.49 -5.86 -2.41
N ASN A 149 -18.96 -6.70 -1.53
CA ASN A 149 -18.93 -6.46 -0.10
C ASN A 149 -17.74 -5.57 0.27
N ILE A 150 -17.95 -4.72 1.26
CA ILE A 150 -16.88 -3.87 1.82
C ILE A 150 -16.38 -4.51 3.10
N ALA A 151 -15.08 -4.82 3.15
CA ALA A 151 -14.43 -5.31 4.34
C ALA A 151 -14.38 -4.24 5.43
N ASN A 152 -14.66 -4.63 6.67
CA ASN A 152 -14.64 -3.74 7.82
C ASN A 152 -13.84 -4.36 8.97
N PHE A 153 -13.40 -3.54 9.92
CA PHE A 153 -12.59 -3.96 11.05
C PHE A 153 -13.25 -5.02 11.93
N ASN A 154 -14.58 -5.04 12.03
CA ASN A 154 -15.29 -6.01 12.86
C ASN A 154 -15.18 -7.46 12.32
N ARG A 155 -14.65 -7.63 11.14
CA ARG A 155 -14.37 -8.92 10.48
C ARG A 155 -12.88 -9.20 10.37
N VAL A 156 -12.08 -8.44 11.10
CA VAL A 156 -10.66 -8.71 11.26
C VAL A 156 -10.43 -9.38 12.60
N SER A 157 -9.68 -10.47 12.59
CA SER A 157 -9.19 -11.12 13.78
C SER A 157 -7.67 -11.22 13.72
N PHE A 158 -7.07 -11.41 14.87
CA PHE A 158 -5.62 -11.47 14.99
C PHE A 158 -5.23 -12.73 15.73
N SER A 159 -4.10 -13.31 15.37
CA SER A 159 -3.46 -14.40 16.11
C SER A 159 -1.97 -14.15 16.25
N SER A 160 -1.36 -14.76 17.26
CA SER A 160 0.06 -14.64 17.60
C SER A 160 0.68 -16.02 17.64
N SER A 161 1.88 -16.19 17.16
CA SER A 161 2.60 -17.48 17.18
C SER A 161 3.09 -17.82 18.59
N THR A 162 3.39 -16.83 19.43
CA THR A 162 3.85 -17.03 20.81
C THR A 162 2.72 -17.18 21.82
N GLY A 163 1.45 -17.00 21.39
CA GLY A 163 0.29 -17.02 22.29
C GLY A 163 0.11 -15.72 23.07
N TRP A 164 0.61 -14.60 22.57
CA TRP A 164 0.43 -13.27 23.17
C TRP A 164 -1.07 -12.96 23.36
N THR A 165 -1.47 -12.76 24.61
CA THR A 165 -2.89 -12.60 24.98
C THR A 165 -3.46 -11.23 24.58
N GLY A 166 -2.60 -10.22 24.42
CA GLY A 166 -2.98 -8.87 24.01
C GLY A 166 -3.56 -8.80 22.59
N VAL A 167 -3.30 -9.81 21.75
CA VAL A 167 -3.74 -9.88 20.35
C VAL A 167 -5.25 -9.75 20.17
N SER A 168 -6.06 -10.25 21.12
CA SER A 168 -7.52 -10.13 21.09
C SER A 168 -8.06 -8.75 21.48
N ASN A 169 -7.19 -7.84 21.89
CA ASN A 169 -7.55 -6.51 22.41
C ASN A 169 -7.07 -5.37 21.50
N ILE A 170 -6.72 -5.68 20.26
CA ILE A 170 -6.31 -4.69 19.27
C ILE A 170 -7.51 -3.84 18.88
N ILE A 171 -7.38 -2.52 19.03
CA ILE A 171 -8.42 -1.53 18.74
C ILE A 171 -8.25 -0.98 17.33
N SER A 172 -7.00 -0.80 16.90
CA SER A 172 -6.68 -0.41 15.54
C SER A 172 -5.31 -0.96 15.14
N PHE A 173 -5.13 -1.08 13.84
CA PHE A 173 -3.86 -1.45 13.24
C PHE A 173 -3.63 -0.68 11.94
N ASP A 174 -2.36 -0.49 11.60
CA ASP A 174 -1.92 0.01 10.30
C ASP A 174 -0.69 -0.80 9.88
N LEU A 175 -0.83 -1.58 8.81
CA LEU A 175 0.24 -2.33 8.16
C LEU A 175 0.70 -1.56 6.93
N THR A 176 1.99 -1.33 6.82
CA THR A 176 2.62 -0.75 5.62
C THR A 176 3.67 -1.70 5.08
N ILE A 177 3.59 -2.02 3.80
CA ILE A 177 4.59 -2.79 3.05
C ILE A 177 5.14 -1.89 1.96
N ASP A 178 6.46 -1.71 1.91
CA ASP A 178 7.15 -0.83 0.97
C ASP A 178 8.22 -1.60 0.20
N ASN A 179 8.18 -1.52 -1.12
CA ASN A 179 9.16 -2.12 -2.00
C ASN A 179 10.40 -1.24 -2.20
N ASN A 180 10.42 -0.04 -1.61
CA ASN A 180 11.51 0.92 -1.70
C ASN A 180 11.98 1.12 -3.14
N LEU A 181 11.04 1.45 -4.03
CA LEU A 181 11.34 1.66 -5.45
C LEU A 181 12.28 2.85 -5.64
N MET A 182 13.23 2.68 -6.56
CA MET A 182 14.18 3.71 -6.96
C MET A 182 14.21 3.80 -8.49
N PRO A 183 13.94 5.01 -9.04
CA PRO A 183 14.11 5.21 -10.48
C PRO A 183 15.60 5.18 -10.83
N ASN A 184 15.94 4.47 -11.89
CA ASN A 184 17.32 4.41 -12.41
C ASN A 184 17.51 5.54 -13.44
N PRO A 185 18.28 6.60 -13.12
CA PRO A 185 18.54 7.69 -14.03
C PRO A 185 19.63 7.26 -15.03
N GLU A 186 19.25 7.00 -16.26
CA GLU A 186 20.22 6.79 -17.34
C GLU A 186 20.54 8.12 -18.04
N LEU A 187 21.81 8.30 -18.39
CA LEU A 187 22.28 9.48 -19.14
C LEU A 187 21.99 9.30 -20.64
N ASN A 188 20.72 9.10 -21.01
CA ASN A 188 20.28 8.88 -22.39
C ASN A 188 19.57 10.08 -23.00
N GLY A 189 19.57 11.24 -22.32
CA GLY A 189 18.87 12.46 -22.75
C GLY A 189 17.36 12.43 -22.50
N SER A 190 16.83 11.38 -21.87
CA SER A 190 15.43 11.30 -21.45
C SER A 190 15.25 11.82 -20.03
N LEU A 191 14.14 12.52 -19.78
CA LEU A 191 13.75 12.93 -18.44
C LEU A 191 13.04 11.81 -17.69
N ASN A 192 12.55 10.80 -18.40
CA ASN A 192 11.92 9.64 -17.79
C ASN A 192 12.96 8.55 -17.55
N PRO A 193 12.92 7.87 -16.39
CA PRO A 193 13.79 6.73 -16.16
C PRO A 193 13.43 5.61 -17.15
N THR A 194 14.42 4.90 -17.63
CA THR A 194 14.19 3.71 -18.46
C THR A 194 13.76 2.53 -17.60
N GLU A 195 14.14 2.55 -16.34
CA GLU A 195 13.89 1.47 -15.40
C GLU A 195 13.60 1.99 -13.98
N ILE A 196 12.81 1.27 -13.23
CA ILE A 196 12.56 1.49 -11.80
C ILE A 196 12.93 0.19 -11.09
N ASN A 197 13.91 0.24 -10.22
CA ASN A 197 14.39 -0.90 -9.45
C ASN A 197 13.79 -0.91 -8.05
N ALA A 198 13.53 -2.08 -7.49
CA ALA A 198 13.11 -2.21 -6.12
C ALA A 198 14.32 -2.37 -5.19
N GLY A 199 14.28 -1.70 -4.06
CA GLY A 199 15.19 -1.94 -2.96
C GLY A 199 14.78 -3.15 -2.12
N ILE A 200 15.27 -3.22 -0.89
CA ILE A 200 14.86 -4.23 0.07
C ILE A 200 13.41 -3.94 0.50
N MET A 201 12.54 -4.96 0.41
CA MET A 201 11.17 -4.84 0.93
C MET A 201 11.21 -4.63 2.44
N THR A 202 10.49 -3.63 2.91
CA THR A 202 10.30 -3.36 4.33
C THR A 202 8.84 -3.44 4.69
N ALA A 203 8.54 -3.88 5.91
CA ALA A 203 7.18 -3.88 6.41
C ALA A 203 7.16 -3.37 7.86
N SER A 204 6.15 -2.58 8.16
CA SER A 204 5.91 -2.06 9.52
C SER A 204 4.46 -2.26 9.90
N LEU A 205 4.24 -2.58 11.16
CA LEU A 205 2.93 -2.80 11.74
C LEU A 205 2.77 -1.91 12.98
N SER A 206 1.81 -1.01 12.94
CA SER A 206 1.39 -0.22 14.11
C SER A 206 0.15 -0.85 14.73
N LEU A 207 0.17 -1.05 16.03
CA LEU A 207 -0.92 -1.66 16.81
C LEU A 207 -1.33 -0.73 17.95
N VAL A 208 -2.63 -0.50 18.10
CA VAL A 208 -3.18 0.26 19.22
C VAL A 208 -4.01 -0.66 20.11
N LEU A 209 -3.66 -0.70 21.40
CA LEU A 209 -4.32 -1.51 22.41
C LEU A 209 -4.74 -0.66 23.60
N GLN A 210 -5.59 -1.22 24.48
CA GLN A 210 -5.83 -0.62 25.79
C GLN A 210 -4.55 -0.72 26.64
N ALA A 211 -4.30 0.31 27.44
CA ALA A 211 -3.03 0.44 28.17
C ALA A 211 -2.80 -0.60 29.27
N ASP A 212 -3.85 -1.27 29.72
CA ASP A 212 -3.79 -2.37 30.69
C ASP A 212 -3.42 -3.73 30.09
N LYS A 213 -3.28 -3.78 28.74
CA LYS A 213 -2.97 -5.01 28.02
C LYS A 213 -1.45 -5.17 27.84
N GLU A 214 -1.06 -6.44 27.78
CA GLU A 214 0.32 -6.82 27.59
C GLU A 214 0.85 -6.35 26.22
N ALA A 215 2.10 -5.90 26.18
CA ALA A 215 2.78 -5.52 24.94
C ALA A 215 3.05 -6.75 24.07
N PRO A 216 3.11 -6.59 22.72
CA PRO A 216 3.64 -7.62 21.86
C PRO A 216 5.10 -7.90 22.22
N THR A 217 5.51 -9.15 22.06
CA THR A 217 6.90 -9.55 22.28
C THR A 217 7.70 -9.47 21.00
N ASN A 218 9.01 -9.26 21.12
CA ASN A 218 9.91 -9.40 19.98
C ASN A 218 9.92 -10.86 19.48
N GLU A 219 10.20 -11.04 18.20
CA GLU A 219 10.26 -12.32 17.51
C GLU A 219 8.91 -13.07 17.42
N ASP A 220 7.79 -12.40 17.73
CA ASP A 220 6.45 -12.94 17.50
C ASP A 220 6.03 -12.78 16.04
N ASP A 221 5.23 -13.71 15.54
CA ASP A 221 4.54 -13.57 14.27
C ASP A 221 3.08 -13.20 14.55
N ILE A 222 2.63 -12.08 14.01
CA ILE A 222 1.23 -11.68 14.10
C ILE A 222 0.54 -11.91 12.77
N SER A 223 -0.50 -12.73 12.80
CA SER A 223 -1.38 -12.95 11.66
C SER A 223 -2.60 -12.06 11.75
N ILE A 224 -2.88 -11.34 10.67
CA ILE A 224 -4.07 -10.53 10.44
C ILE A 224 -4.98 -11.35 9.53
N LEU A 225 -6.14 -11.78 10.05
CA LEU A 225 -7.12 -12.60 9.34
C LEU A 225 -8.32 -11.74 8.98
N ILE A 226 -8.65 -11.65 7.70
CA ILE A 226 -9.70 -10.78 7.17
C ILE A 226 -10.77 -11.64 6.49
N ASP A 227 -12.02 -11.54 6.95
CA ASP A 227 -13.21 -12.06 6.30
C ASP A 227 -13.77 -10.91 5.41
N ALA A 228 -13.31 -10.86 4.17
CA ALA A 228 -13.58 -9.73 3.28
C ALA A 228 -14.99 -9.79 2.66
N ASP A 229 -15.52 -10.99 2.43
CA ASP A 229 -16.85 -11.20 1.84
C ASP A 229 -17.96 -11.33 2.90
N LEU A 230 -17.61 -11.31 4.18
CA LEU A 230 -18.51 -11.33 5.33
C LEU A 230 -19.28 -12.67 5.48
N ASN A 231 -18.74 -13.77 4.99
CA ASN A 231 -19.36 -15.09 5.07
C ASN A 231 -19.01 -15.87 6.36
N GLY A 232 -18.09 -15.33 7.17
CA GLY A 232 -17.61 -15.95 8.41
C GLY A 232 -16.37 -16.85 8.21
N VAL A 233 -15.83 -16.88 7.00
CA VAL A 233 -14.60 -17.60 6.67
C VAL A 233 -13.50 -16.57 6.39
N THR A 234 -12.27 -16.88 6.76
CA THR A 234 -11.12 -16.01 6.44
C THR A 234 -10.78 -16.10 4.96
N ASP A 235 -10.85 -14.98 4.25
CA ASP A 235 -10.51 -14.86 2.83
C ASP A 235 -9.06 -14.46 2.60
N LEU A 236 -8.48 -13.75 3.57
CA LEU A 236 -7.13 -13.22 3.48
C LEU A 236 -6.43 -13.34 4.81
N THR A 237 -5.26 -13.96 4.81
CA THR A 237 -4.35 -14.01 5.96
C THR A 237 -3.06 -13.28 5.63
N ILE A 238 -2.67 -12.32 6.45
CA ILE A 238 -1.40 -11.60 6.33
C ILE A 238 -0.59 -11.88 7.58
N VAL A 239 0.52 -12.59 7.43
CA VAL A 239 1.43 -12.89 8.53
C VAL A 239 2.57 -11.88 8.52
N CYS A 240 2.64 -11.07 9.55
CA CYS A 240 3.75 -10.17 9.84
C CYS A 240 4.77 -10.94 10.68
N ALA A 241 5.88 -11.31 10.05
CA ALA A 241 6.84 -12.24 10.65
C ALA A 241 7.86 -11.51 11.51
N ASN A 242 8.29 -12.16 12.58
CA ASN A 242 9.46 -11.82 13.39
C ASN A 242 9.48 -10.33 13.82
N LEU A 243 8.45 -9.92 14.54
CA LEU A 243 8.26 -8.53 14.94
C LEU A 243 9.40 -8.00 15.82
N LEU A 244 9.87 -6.81 15.51
CA LEU A 244 10.73 -6.00 16.37
C LEU A 244 9.96 -4.79 16.87
N VAL A 245 9.61 -4.77 18.15
CA VAL A 245 8.90 -3.67 18.79
C VAL A 245 9.85 -2.50 19.02
N GLN A 246 9.61 -1.36 18.34
CA GLN A 246 10.48 -0.20 18.40
C GLN A 246 10.22 0.71 19.60
N ASN A 247 8.94 0.89 19.97
CA ASN A 247 8.50 1.82 21.03
C ASN A 247 7.63 1.11 22.08
N PRO A 248 8.22 0.26 22.95
CA PRO A 248 7.44 -0.49 23.95
C PRO A 248 6.84 0.40 25.07
N TYR A 249 7.20 1.68 25.14
CA TYR A 249 6.85 2.58 26.23
C TYR A 249 6.02 3.82 25.83
N LEU A 250 5.55 3.90 24.57
CA LEU A 250 4.72 5.02 24.16
C LEU A 250 3.32 4.88 24.76
N HIS A 251 2.96 5.78 25.68
CA HIS A 251 1.64 5.85 26.29
C HIS A 251 0.94 7.14 25.86
N GLU A 252 -0.18 7.02 25.15
CA GLU A 252 -1.08 8.14 24.94
C GLU A 252 -2.26 8.06 25.90
N VAL A 253 -2.45 9.10 26.71
CA VAL A 253 -3.62 9.23 27.57
C VAL A 253 -4.68 10.01 26.80
N GLN A 254 -5.52 9.29 26.06
CA GLN A 254 -6.67 9.86 25.37
C GLN A 254 -7.97 9.41 26.07
N GLY A 255 -8.65 10.36 26.74
CA GLY A 255 -9.93 10.09 27.36
C GLY A 255 -9.86 9.19 28.61
N PRO A 256 -11.00 8.60 29.02
CA PRO A 256 -11.12 7.82 30.26
C PRO A 256 -10.42 6.46 30.22
N ARG A 257 -9.97 5.99 29.03
CA ARG A 257 -9.21 4.75 28.86
C ARG A 257 -7.92 5.06 28.13
N PRO A 258 -6.78 4.98 28.80
CA PRO A 258 -5.50 5.19 28.16
C PRO A 258 -5.25 4.10 27.09
N LEU A 259 -4.73 4.53 25.94
CA LEU A 259 -4.34 3.65 24.83
C LEU A 259 -2.81 3.58 24.76
N LYS A 260 -2.30 2.48 24.22
CA LYS A 260 -0.89 2.29 23.90
C LYS A 260 -0.75 2.01 22.43
N THR A 261 0.18 2.69 21.78
CA THR A 261 0.57 2.42 20.40
C THR A 261 1.91 1.70 20.40
N TYR A 262 1.99 0.61 19.68
CA TYR A 262 3.19 -0.17 19.45
C TYR A 262 3.58 -0.10 17.99
N GLU A 263 4.76 0.44 17.72
CA GLU A 263 5.36 0.45 16.40
C GLU A 263 6.29 -0.75 16.26
N CYS A 264 6.00 -1.61 15.29
CA CYS A 264 6.74 -2.83 15.04
C CYS A 264 7.32 -2.83 13.63
N ILE A 265 8.54 -3.32 13.46
CA ILE A 265 9.10 -3.67 12.16
C ILE A 265 8.97 -5.17 11.98
N CYS A 266 8.50 -5.60 10.81
CA CYS A 266 8.49 -6.99 10.42
C CYS A 266 9.85 -7.32 9.78
N LEU A 267 10.54 -8.32 10.30
CA LEU A 267 11.87 -8.70 9.83
C LEU A 267 11.78 -9.94 8.95
N ALA A 268 12.55 -9.97 7.87
CA ALA A 268 12.74 -11.19 7.11
C ALA A 268 13.51 -12.21 7.95
N MET A 269 13.08 -13.46 7.91
CA MET A 269 13.84 -14.53 8.57
C MET A 269 15.15 -14.81 7.83
N ILE A 270 16.17 -15.24 8.56
CA ILE A 270 17.47 -15.68 8.00
C ILE A 270 17.27 -16.83 6.99
N SER A 271 16.17 -17.57 7.10
CA SER A 271 15.76 -18.63 6.16
C SER A 271 15.31 -18.12 4.78
N GLY A 272 15.29 -16.80 4.52
CA GLY A 272 14.83 -16.21 3.27
C GLY A 272 13.31 -16.02 3.20
N THR A 273 12.59 -16.18 4.30
CA THR A 273 11.15 -15.85 4.36
C THR A 273 10.96 -14.35 4.28
N ALA A 274 10.03 -13.91 3.44
CA ALA A 274 9.69 -12.49 3.33
C ALA A 274 9.18 -11.94 4.68
N PRO A 275 9.35 -10.63 4.98
CA PRO A 275 8.87 -10.01 6.22
C PRO A 275 7.35 -10.08 6.37
N VAL A 276 6.64 -10.28 5.27
CA VAL A 276 5.19 -10.49 5.24
C VAL A 276 4.87 -11.65 4.30
N VAL A 277 4.03 -12.57 4.76
CA VAL A 277 3.50 -13.68 3.96
C VAL A 277 1.99 -13.51 3.83
N ILE A 278 1.47 -13.63 2.62
CA ILE A 278 0.05 -13.44 2.30
C ILE A 278 -0.51 -14.76 1.75
N SER A 279 -1.56 -15.26 2.38
CA SER A 279 -2.23 -16.50 2.02
C SER A 279 -3.75 -16.39 2.08
#